data_117c4f7bf454fe519935224f73334903
#
_entry.id   117c4f7bf454fe519935224f73334903
#
_cell.length_a   1.000
_cell.length_b   1.000
_cell.length_c   1.000
_cell.angle_alpha   90.00
_cell.angle_beta   90.00
_cell.angle_gamma   90.00
#
_symmetry.space_group_name_H-M   'P 1'
#
loop_
_entity.id
_entity.type
_entity.pdbx_description
1 polymer ?
#
loop_
_entity_poly.entity_id
_entity_poly.type
_entity_poly.pdbx_seq_one_letter_code
_entity_poly.pdbx_strand_id
1 'polypeptide(L)'
;MIVRLAAAQYATGCDVDENLDTALRMIDEAARAEPTVLVLPEFGNHLSIYDSAEHCWDVAIDLDSAWTRRIGAAAARHAMWIQFNCTVRREAGRVTNTNLLIDPSGRLTAANDKTVLMGAEGIYLSPADRPADVVDAGFARLGTYACMDGVVPEVPRTLAVRGANVLLNSLNSFALDEASTHIPVRAAENRAWLVACCKIGPLLPPDRLAEFAQNMGVPSAMLRGAGESQIVRPDGVVVAQGPRDDEAVVVADADLSLCGQPRPDGTDVRRNRRPAVYSGLAQPTPVADDHRRADRLQASATANVHEVASLVRNGSMLVVLPELALDDASIGTITAALAGTDAIVVSSRRHSSHDGTSHCGVAISASGVVLHQRQIHRVARHGWVDALGDSVVTLDTSFGRLAIVVGDDVLYPEIPRLAALAAVDVIAVPWASGGEPWDVELCLPERAAENRVNLVAAGPENVVVSLPADFTLWAPERRRPFDGTINLPDIARAHQTVTAEIHPVRSLNRRISRNTDLVDGRPWQLCQSLTD
;
A
#
# COMPACT_ATOMS: atom_id res chain seq x y z
N MET A 1 -3.94 7.45 26.23
CA MET A 1 -5.42 7.56 26.23
C MET A 1 -5.95 6.36 25.46
N ILE A 2 -6.91 5.64 26.03
CA ILE A 2 -7.56 4.51 25.38
C ILE A 2 -8.89 5.00 24.82
N VAL A 3 -9.18 4.66 23.56
CA VAL A 3 -10.45 4.89 22.87
C VAL A 3 -10.94 3.60 22.26
N ARG A 4 -12.26 3.43 22.15
CA ARG A 4 -12.85 2.24 21.52
C ARG A 4 -13.14 2.52 20.06
N LEU A 5 -12.54 1.72 19.17
CA LEU A 5 -12.72 1.77 17.74
C LEU A 5 -13.62 0.61 17.29
N ALA A 6 -14.47 0.85 16.30
CA ALA A 6 -15.35 -0.17 15.75
C ALA A 6 -15.48 -0.09 14.23
N ALA A 7 -15.72 -1.24 13.60
CA ALA A 7 -16.15 -1.39 12.22
C ALA A 7 -17.40 -2.26 12.17
N ALA A 8 -18.44 -1.83 11.46
CA ALA A 8 -19.66 -2.61 11.29
C ALA A 8 -19.78 -3.05 9.83
N GLN A 9 -19.46 -4.32 9.55
CA GLN A 9 -19.55 -4.90 8.20
C GLN A 9 -20.92 -5.47 7.90
N TYR A 10 -21.45 -5.14 6.74
CA TYR A 10 -22.76 -5.60 6.26
C TYR A 10 -22.83 -5.56 4.74
N ALA A 11 -23.85 -6.19 4.18
CA ALA A 11 -24.17 -6.14 2.76
C ALA A 11 -25.02 -4.92 2.41
N THR A 12 -24.87 -4.38 1.19
CA THR A 12 -25.75 -3.37 0.61
C THR A 12 -26.35 -3.88 -0.69
N GLY A 13 -27.52 -3.37 -1.05
CA GLY A 13 -28.24 -3.66 -2.29
C GLY A 13 -28.33 -2.46 -3.24
N CYS A 14 -29.34 -2.49 -4.11
CA CYS A 14 -29.64 -1.41 -5.04
C CYS A 14 -30.75 -0.46 -4.52
N ASP A 15 -31.38 -0.76 -3.40
CA ASP A 15 -32.39 0.11 -2.80
C ASP A 15 -31.76 1.03 -1.76
N VAL A 16 -31.83 2.33 -2.03
CA VAL A 16 -31.19 3.38 -1.21
C VAL A 16 -31.78 3.47 0.20
N ASP A 17 -33.09 3.28 0.33
CA ASP A 17 -33.80 3.39 1.62
C ASP A 17 -33.59 2.13 2.48
N GLU A 18 -33.64 0.94 1.88
CA GLU A 18 -33.31 -0.33 2.57
C GLU A 18 -31.86 -0.34 3.08
N ASN A 19 -30.94 0.19 2.28
CA ASN A 19 -29.53 0.32 2.67
C ASN A 19 -29.37 1.28 3.87
N LEU A 20 -30.11 2.39 3.90
CA LEU A 20 -30.10 3.31 5.04
C LEU A 20 -30.63 2.64 6.32
N ASP A 21 -31.73 1.90 6.22
CA ASP A 21 -32.27 1.19 7.37
C ASP A 21 -31.31 0.09 7.87
N THR A 22 -30.62 -0.59 6.96
CA THR A 22 -29.55 -1.54 7.32
C THR A 22 -28.39 -0.84 8.02
N ALA A 23 -27.92 0.28 7.50
CA ALA A 23 -26.85 1.06 8.13
C ALA A 23 -27.23 1.51 9.55
N LEU A 24 -28.44 2.01 9.74
CA LEU A 24 -28.94 2.45 11.05
C LEU A 24 -29.07 1.29 12.05
N ARG A 25 -29.55 0.12 11.60
CA ARG A 25 -29.58 -1.10 12.43
C ARG A 25 -28.19 -1.49 12.89
N MET A 26 -27.20 -1.48 11.99
CA MET A 26 -25.81 -1.82 12.31
C MET A 26 -25.14 -0.78 13.21
N ILE A 27 -25.50 0.50 13.07
CA ILE A 27 -25.08 1.56 13.99
C ILE A 27 -25.64 1.30 15.40
N ASP A 28 -26.93 0.97 15.52
CA ASP A 28 -27.56 0.67 16.82
C ASP A 28 -26.98 -0.61 17.45
N GLU A 29 -26.58 -1.59 16.64
CA GLU A 29 -25.90 -2.78 17.13
C GLU A 29 -24.47 -2.46 17.62
N ALA A 30 -23.70 -1.70 16.84
CA ALA A 30 -22.35 -1.27 17.22
C ALA A 30 -22.36 -0.41 18.50
N ALA A 31 -23.39 0.41 18.69
CA ALA A 31 -23.54 1.26 19.87
C ALA A 31 -23.61 0.49 21.20
N ARG A 32 -23.98 -0.81 21.19
CA ARG A 32 -23.95 -1.67 22.39
C ARG A 32 -22.56 -1.86 22.96
N ALA A 33 -21.53 -1.71 22.12
CA ALA A 33 -20.14 -1.77 22.53
C ALA A 33 -19.58 -0.39 22.94
N GLU A 34 -20.39 0.67 22.86
CA GLU A 34 -20.02 2.06 23.20
C GLU A 34 -18.74 2.54 22.49
N PRO A 35 -18.63 2.43 21.15
CA PRO A 35 -17.43 2.87 20.45
C PRO A 35 -17.32 4.40 20.44
N THR A 36 -16.08 4.90 20.50
CA THR A 36 -15.79 6.32 20.29
C THR A 36 -15.86 6.66 18.79
N VAL A 37 -15.43 5.73 17.93
CA VAL A 37 -15.44 5.88 16.47
C VAL A 37 -15.99 4.60 15.84
N LEU A 38 -16.92 4.75 14.91
CA LEU A 38 -17.49 3.67 14.10
C LEU A 38 -17.22 3.93 12.61
N VAL A 39 -16.79 2.91 11.89
CA VAL A 39 -16.59 2.93 10.43
C VAL A 39 -17.58 1.98 9.76
N LEU A 40 -18.25 2.46 8.71
CA LEU A 40 -19.16 1.68 7.86
C LEU A 40 -18.51 1.40 6.49
N PRO A 41 -19.03 0.42 5.71
CA PRO A 41 -18.46 0.04 4.42
C PRO A 41 -18.56 1.15 3.36
N GLU A 42 -17.82 0.99 2.28
CA GLU A 42 -17.86 1.82 1.08
C GLU A 42 -19.15 1.58 0.26
N PHE A 43 -19.62 2.58 -0.49
CA PHE A 43 -20.85 2.53 -1.28
C PHE A 43 -22.08 2.09 -0.43
N GLY A 44 -22.25 2.73 0.71
CA GLY A 44 -23.32 2.39 1.65
C GLY A 44 -24.72 2.62 1.09
N ASN A 45 -24.91 3.62 0.22
CA ASN A 45 -26.21 3.98 -0.33
C ASN A 45 -26.67 3.08 -1.50
N HIS A 46 -25.74 2.55 -2.32
CA HIS A 46 -26.06 1.75 -3.50
C HIS A 46 -24.86 0.91 -3.92
N LEU A 47 -25.07 -0.24 -4.55
CA LEU A 47 -23.97 -1.00 -5.19
C LEU A 47 -23.23 -0.14 -6.23
N SER A 48 -21.93 -0.37 -6.40
CA SER A 48 -21.07 0.41 -7.33
C SER A 48 -21.30 0.04 -8.81
N ILE A 49 -22.56 -0.03 -9.21
CA ILE A 49 -23.00 -0.33 -10.57
C ILE A 49 -24.10 0.63 -11.01
N TYR A 50 -23.95 1.18 -12.20
CA TYR A 50 -24.89 2.16 -12.76
C TYR A 50 -25.14 1.84 -14.22
N ASP A 51 -26.40 1.98 -14.66
CA ASP A 51 -26.79 1.77 -16.06
C ASP A 51 -26.50 2.99 -16.93
N SER A 52 -26.47 4.18 -16.31
CA SER A 52 -26.20 5.45 -16.96
C SER A 52 -25.67 6.50 -15.98
N ALA A 53 -25.21 7.63 -16.47
CA ALA A 53 -24.84 8.77 -15.63
C ALA A 53 -26.07 9.34 -14.88
N GLU A 54 -27.25 9.30 -15.49
CA GLU A 54 -28.49 9.71 -14.86
C GLU A 54 -28.85 8.77 -13.70
N HIS A 55 -28.78 7.44 -13.90
CA HIS A 55 -28.99 6.47 -12.81
C HIS A 55 -27.99 6.70 -11.67
N CYS A 56 -26.69 6.91 -11.98
CA CYS A 56 -25.69 7.23 -10.97
C CYS A 56 -26.05 8.49 -10.18
N TRP A 57 -26.55 9.52 -10.87
CA TRP A 57 -27.00 10.76 -10.24
C TRP A 57 -28.23 10.54 -9.35
N ASP A 58 -29.22 9.77 -9.81
CA ASP A 58 -30.48 9.55 -9.11
C ASP A 58 -30.29 8.79 -7.78
N VAL A 59 -29.41 7.78 -7.76
CA VAL A 59 -29.13 7.00 -6.53
C VAL A 59 -28.10 7.66 -5.60
N ALA A 60 -27.41 8.70 -6.08
CA ALA A 60 -26.48 9.47 -5.25
C ALA A 60 -27.22 10.32 -4.22
N ILE A 61 -26.63 10.58 -3.08
CA ILE A 61 -27.18 11.42 -2.02
C ILE A 61 -26.66 12.87 -2.11
N ASP A 62 -27.38 13.79 -1.48
CA ASP A 62 -26.87 15.14 -1.19
C ASP A 62 -26.24 15.17 0.20
N LEU A 63 -25.33 16.11 0.45
CA LEU A 63 -24.67 16.24 1.75
C LEU A 63 -25.63 16.52 2.92
N ASP A 64 -26.77 17.14 2.64
CA ASP A 64 -27.84 17.43 3.60
C ASP A 64 -29.06 16.49 3.46
N SER A 65 -28.90 15.33 2.80
CA SER A 65 -29.93 14.33 2.56
C SER A 65 -30.49 13.68 3.81
N ALA A 66 -31.54 12.86 3.63
CA ALA A 66 -32.08 12.01 4.70
C ALA A 66 -31.01 11.06 5.27
N TRP A 67 -30.11 10.55 4.43
CA TRP A 67 -28.96 9.74 4.83
C TRP A 67 -28.12 10.45 5.89
N THR A 68 -27.58 11.62 5.55
CA THR A 68 -26.70 12.39 6.44
C THR A 68 -27.42 12.78 7.72
N ARG A 69 -28.69 13.22 7.62
CA ARG A 69 -29.47 13.62 8.80
C ARG A 69 -29.79 12.44 9.74
N ARG A 70 -30.20 11.27 9.20
CA ARG A 70 -30.54 10.08 10.02
C ARG A 70 -29.31 9.46 10.67
N ILE A 71 -28.19 9.36 9.95
CA ILE A 71 -26.92 8.91 10.53
C ILE A 71 -26.42 9.94 11.56
N GLY A 72 -26.56 11.24 11.28
CA GLY A 72 -26.23 12.30 12.24
C GLY A 72 -27.07 12.20 13.52
N ALA A 73 -28.36 11.93 13.41
CA ALA A 73 -29.22 11.71 14.58
C ALA A 73 -28.80 10.45 15.39
N ALA A 74 -28.33 9.40 14.71
CA ALA A 74 -27.80 8.20 15.38
C ALA A 74 -26.45 8.50 16.06
N ALA A 75 -25.55 9.24 15.42
CA ALA A 75 -24.28 9.69 16.01
C ALA A 75 -24.52 10.50 17.29
N ALA A 76 -25.48 11.43 17.26
CA ALA A 76 -25.83 12.23 18.44
C ALA A 76 -26.49 11.39 19.54
N ARG A 77 -27.39 10.46 19.18
CA ARG A 77 -28.07 9.58 20.15
C ARG A 77 -27.07 8.70 20.90
N HIS A 78 -26.04 8.20 20.21
CA HIS A 78 -25.05 7.29 20.78
C HIS A 78 -23.73 7.97 21.19
N ALA A 79 -23.63 9.30 21.01
CA ALA A 79 -22.45 10.11 21.35
C ALA A 79 -21.14 9.59 20.73
N MET A 80 -21.16 9.12 19.48
CA MET A 80 -19.99 8.56 18.78
C MET A 80 -19.73 9.25 17.45
N TRP A 81 -18.45 9.22 17.02
CA TRP A 81 -18.06 9.59 15.66
C TRP A 81 -18.46 8.47 14.71
N ILE A 82 -19.03 8.82 13.57
CA ILE A 82 -19.40 7.85 12.53
C ILE A 82 -18.79 8.27 11.20
N GLN A 83 -17.97 7.39 10.60
CA GLN A 83 -17.65 7.46 9.19
C GLN A 83 -18.57 6.53 8.40
N PHE A 84 -19.16 7.05 7.35
CA PHE A 84 -19.85 6.27 6.33
C PHE A 84 -19.43 6.75 4.94
N ASN A 85 -19.64 5.92 3.92
CA ASN A 85 -19.26 6.24 2.55
C ASN A 85 -20.45 6.04 1.61
N CYS A 86 -20.69 7.04 0.76
CA CYS A 86 -21.76 7.04 -0.23
C CYS A 86 -21.29 7.69 -1.53
N THR A 87 -22.07 7.47 -2.61
CA THR A 87 -21.99 8.35 -3.77
C THR A 87 -22.74 9.64 -3.48
N VAL A 88 -22.09 10.76 -3.77
CA VAL A 88 -22.57 12.12 -3.42
C VAL A 88 -22.64 12.99 -4.66
N ARG A 89 -23.80 13.66 -4.84
CA ARG A 89 -23.96 14.68 -5.88
C ARG A 89 -23.09 15.90 -5.59
N ARG A 90 -22.42 16.38 -6.62
CA ARG A 90 -21.60 17.57 -6.58
C ARG A 90 -22.10 18.58 -7.61
N GLU A 91 -21.54 19.78 -7.58
CA GLU A 91 -21.83 20.82 -8.57
C GLU A 91 -21.48 20.35 -10.00
N ALA A 92 -22.10 20.98 -10.99
CA ALA A 92 -21.91 20.71 -12.41
C ALA A 92 -22.20 19.27 -12.86
N GLY A 93 -23.13 18.57 -12.18
CA GLY A 93 -23.55 17.21 -12.56
C GLY A 93 -22.52 16.11 -12.22
N ARG A 94 -21.52 16.41 -11.42
CA ARG A 94 -20.52 15.42 -10.96
C ARG A 94 -21.11 14.56 -9.84
N VAL A 95 -20.70 13.29 -9.79
CA VAL A 95 -20.93 12.39 -8.66
C VAL A 95 -19.57 11.92 -8.17
N THR A 96 -19.38 11.89 -6.85
CA THR A 96 -18.14 11.40 -6.22
C THR A 96 -18.44 10.26 -5.26
N ASN A 97 -17.51 9.35 -5.08
CA ASN A 97 -17.50 8.42 -3.95
C ASN A 97 -16.90 9.17 -2.76
N THR A 98 -17.64 9.32 -1.69
CA THR A 98 -17.28 10.26 -0.61
C THR A 98 -17.35 9.61 0.76
N ASN A 99 -16.28 9.76 1.52
CA ASN A 99 -16.23 9.47 2.96
C ASN A 99 -16.80 10.65 3.73
N LEU A 100 -17.88 10.41 4.47
CA LEU A 100 -18.60 11.39 5.27
C LEU A 100 -18.32 11.12 6.73
N LEU A 101 -17.78 12.10 7.46
CA LEU A 101 -17.45 11.99 8.88
C LEU A 101 -18.39 12.88 9.71
N ILE A 102 -19.14 12.25 10.60
CA ILE A 102 -20.10 12.92 11.50
C ILE A 102 -19.56 12.88 12.93
N ASP A 103 -19.66 14.00 13.63
CA ASP A 103 -19.27 14.12 15.03
C ASP A 103 -20.37 13.67 16.02
N PRO A 104 -20.06 13.50 17.32
CA PRO A 104 -21.04 13.10 18.33
C PRO A 104 -22.19 14.09 18.57
N SER A 105 -22.18 15.27 17.98
CA SER A 105 -23.32 16.19 17.98
C SER A 105 -24.27 15.97 16.78
N GLY A 106 -23.93 15.06 15.88
CA GLY A 106 -24.67 14.79 14.65
C GLY A 106 -24.30 15.68 13.48
N ARG A 107 -23.25 16.49 13.58
CA ARG A 107 -22.82 17.43 12.55
C ARG A 107 -21.85 16.75 11.58
N LEU A 108 -22.04 16.94 10.28
CA LEU A 108 -21.07 16.57 9.25
C LEU A 108 -19.83 17.47 9.37
N THR A 109 -18.67 16.87 9.64
CA THR A 109 -17.40 17.57 9.87
C THR A 109 -16.44 17.49 8.68
N ALA A 110 -16.53 16.43 7.89
CA ALA A 110 -15.74 16.29 6.66
C ALA A 110 -16.51 15.49 5.61
N ALA A 111 -16.23 15.80 4.33
CA ALA A 111 -16.68 15.08 3.16
C ALA A 111 -15.48 14.93 2.20
N ASN A 112 -14.77 13.81 2.33
CA ASN A 112 -13.54 13.51 1.61
C ASN A 112 -13.83 12.57 0.44
N ASP A 113 -13.66 13.07 -0.76
CA ASP A 113 -13.89 12.32 -1.99
C ASP A 113 -12.76 11.28 -2.20
N LYS A 114 -13.12 10.12 -2.73
CA LYS A 114 -12.18 9.07 -3.12
C LYS A 114 -11.24 9.60 -4.20
N THR A 115 -9.97 9.32 -4.05
CA THR A 115 -8.91 9.89 -4.87
C THR A 115 -8.56 8.98 -6.04
N VAL A 116 -8.43 7.68 -5.79
CA VAL A 116 -8.07 6.67 -6.79
C VAL A 116 -9.27 5.80 -7.11
N LEU A 117 -9.81 5.97 -8.31
CA LEU A 117 -10.98 5.22 -8.77
C LEU A 117 -10.56 3.86 -9.34
N MET A 118 -11.31 2.80 -8.98
CA MET A 118 -11.03 1.44 -9.44
C MET A 118 -11.89 1.06 -10.64
N GLY A 119 -11.23 0.63 -11.71
CA GLY A 119 -11.87 -0.01 -12.85
C GLY A 119 -12.98 0.81 -13.50
N ALA A 120 -14.23 0.37 -13.35
CA ALA A 120 -15.40 1.00 -13.97
C ALA A 120 -15.90 2.26 -13.22
N GLU A 121 -15.44 2.51 -12.00
CA GLU A 121 -15.88 3.68 -11.22
C GLU A 121 -15.68 4.98 -11.99
N GLY A 122 -14.55 5.14 -12.68
CA GLY A 122 -14.23 6.35 -13.47
C GLY A 122 -15.13 6.60 -14.69
N ILE A 123 -16.08 5.71 -14.99
CA ILE A 123 -17.07 5.93 -16.05
C ILE A 123 -18.12 6.96 -15.58
N TYR A 124 -18.52 6.91 -14.33
CA TYR A 124 -19.61 7.72 -13.79
C TYR A 124 -19.19 8.59 -12.61
N LEU A 125 -18.10 8.25 -11.92
CA LEU A 125 -17.61 8.99 -10.76
C LEU A 125 -16.41 9.86 -11.11
N SER A 126 -16.30 10.97 -10.41
CA SER A 126 -15.15 11.88 -10.49
C SER A 126 -14.22 11.64 -9.31
N PRO A 127 -12.89 11.63 -9.51
CA PRO A 127 -11.94 11.58 -8.42
C PRO A 127 -11.93 12.88 -7.62
N ALA A 128 -11.32 12.83 -6.42
CA ALA A 128 -11.07 14.02 -5.61
C ALA A 128 -10.25 15.06 -6.38
N ASP A 129 -10.59 16.33 -6.21
CA ASP A 129 -9.88 17.49 -6.77
C ASP A 129 -9.06 18.25 -5.72
N ARG A 130 -9.11 17.83 -4.46
CA ARG A 130 -8.36 18.40 -3.34
C ARG A 130 -7.93 17.29 -2.36
N PRO A 131 -6.84 17.50 -1.60
CA PRO A 131 -6.44 16.55 -0.56
C PRO A 131 -7.54 16.39 0.50
N ALA A 132 -7.74 15.16 0.98
CA ALA A 132 -8.70 14.84 2.03
C ALA A 132 -8.40 15.62 3.33
N ASP A 133 -9.44 16.12 4.01
CA ASP A 133 -9.30 16.81 5.28
C ASP A 133 -8.95 15.84 6.41
N VAL A 134 -8.10 16.30 7.34
CA VAL A 134 -7.82 15.63 8.61
C VAL A 134 -8.58 16.36 9.71
N VAL A 135 -9.47 15.66 10.41
CA VAL A 135 -10.37 16.24 11.41
C VAL A 135 -9.77 16.07 12.80
N ASP A 136 -9.70 17.15 13.56
CA ASP A 136 -9.34 17.09 14.98
C ASP A 136 -10.60 16.74 15.80
N ALA A 137 -10.61 15.52 16.36
CA ALA A 137 -11.69 15.02 17.20
C ALA A 137 -11.47 15.30 18.70
N GLY A 138 -10.42 16.05 19.07
CA GLY A 138 -10.05 16.37 20.43
C GLY A 138 -9.22 15.28 21.13
N PHE A 139 -9.53 14.00 20.89
CA PHE A 139 -8.76 12.87 21.40
C PHE A 139 -7.75 12.33 20.38
N ALA A 140 -8.06 12.48 19.08
CA ALA A 140 -7.25 12.03 17.96
C ALA A 140 -7.48 12.92 16.75
N ARG A 141 -6.59 12.80 15.75
CA ARG A 141 -6.76 13.38 14.42
C ARG A 141 -7.17 12.27 13.45
N LEU A 142 -8.38 12.36 12.92
CA LEU A 142 -9.01 11.35 12.09
C LEU A 142 -8.74 11.65 10.60
N GLY A 143 -8.25 10.68 9.86
CA GLY A 143 -8.08 10.75 8.41
C GLY A 143 -8.92 9.67 7.73
N THR A 144 -9.73 10.03 6.73
CA THR A 144 -10.65 9.11 6.04
C THR A 144 -10.24 8.90 4.58
N TYR A 145 -10.32 7.66 4.11
CA TYR A 145 -10.10 7.29 2.71
C TYR A 145 -10.92 6.03 2.35
N ALA A 146 -10.94 5.61 1.08
CA ALA A 146 -11.76 4.49 0.65
C ALA A 146 -11.01 3.52 -0.27
N CYS A 147 -11.00 2.23 0.07
CA CYS A 147 -10.69 1.08 -0.78
C CYS A 147 -9.38 1.28 -1.56
N MET A 148 -9.44 1.46 -2.89
CA MET A 148 -8.28 1.63 -3.77
C MET A 148 -7.31 2.75 -3.33
N ASP A 149 -7.79 3.75 -2.60
CA ASP A 149 -6.94 4.75 -1.96
C ASP A 149 -5.92 4.11 -1.00
N GLY A 150 -6.26 2.98 -0.39
CA GLY A 150 -5.37 2.24 0.52
C GLY A 150 -4.32 1.40 -0.19
N VAL A 151 -4.54 1.01 -1.45
CA VAL A 151 -3.55 0.28 -2.26
C VAL A 151 -2.44 1.21 -2.76
N VAL A 152 -2.76 2.49 -2.97
CA VAL A 152 -1.81 3.53 -3.39
C VAL A 152 -1.27 4.27 -2.15
N PRO A 153 0.01 4.11 -1.79
CA PRO A 153 0.54 4.58 -0.50
C PRO A 153 0.43 6.08 -0.30
N GLU A 154 0.40 6.88 -1.34
CA GLU A 154 0.38 8.34 -1.28
C GLU A 154 -0.85 8.87 -0.53
N VAL A 155 -2.01 8.22 -0.63
CA VAL A 155 -3.26 8.72 -0.03
C VAL A 155 -3.22 8.61 1.50
N PRO A 156 -3.09 7.41 2.12
CA PRO A 156 -2.99 7.31 3.57
C PRO A 156 -1.73 7.99 4.12
N ARG A 157 -0.64 8.01 3.34
CA ARG A 157 0.60 8.71 3.73
C ARG A 157 0.39 10.21 3.83
N THR A 158 -0.31 10.82 2.89
CA THR A 158 -0.67 12.25 2.91
C THR A 158 -1.49 12.60 4.15
N LEU A 159 -2.47 11.78 4.51
CA LEU A 159 -3.26 11.96 5.74
C LEU A 159 -2.36 11.90 6.99
N ALA A 160 -1.50 10.89 7.09
CA ALA A 160 -0.60 10.71 8.23
C ALA A 160 0.41 11.86 8.38
N VAL A 161 1.00 12.33 7.28
CA VAL A 161 1.93 13.46 7.28
C VAL A 161 1.23 14.75 7.70
N ARG A 162 -0.03 14.93 7.33
CA ARG A 162 -0.87 16.06 7.78
C ARG A 162 -1.40 15.88 9.20
N GLY A 163 -0.95 14.83 9.89
CA GLY A 163 -1.12 14.61 11.31
C GLY A 163 -2.22 13.62 11.71
N ALA A 164 -2.86 12.93 10.78
CA ALA A 164 -3.77 11.84 11.14
C ALA A 164 -3.01 10.76 11.93
N ASN A 165 -3.58 10.33 13.05
CA ASN A 165 -3.06 9.25 13.89
C ASN A 165 -4.08 8.12 14.10
N VAL A 166 -5.30 8.30 13.60
CA VAL A 166 -6.31 7.26 13.39
C VAL A 166 -6.78 7.36 11.95
N LEU A 167 -6.56 6.32 11.18
CA LEU A 167 -6.96 6.19 9.78
C LEU A 167 -8.25 5.37 9.70
N LEU A 168 -9.21 5.83 8.91
CA LEU A 168 -10.51 5.22 8.75
C LEU A 168 -10.69 4.86 7.26
N ASN A 169 -10.89 3.58 6.96
CA ASN A 169 -10.98 3.05 5.60
C ASN A 169 -12.30 2.32 5.38
N SER A 170 -13.13 2.83 4.48
CA SER A 170 -14.33 2.15 3.98
C SER A 170 -14.00 1.35 2.73
N LEU A 171 -14.40 0.08 2.65
CA LEU A 171 -14.05 -0.83 1.55
C LEU A 171 -15.28 -1.48 0.92
N ASN A 172 -15.17 -1.65 -0.41
CA ASN A 172 -16.07 -2.43 -1.25
C ASN A 172 -15.23 -3.40 -2.10
N SER A 173 -14.37 -4.19 -1.45
CA SER A 173 -13.39 -5.05 -2.10
C SER A 173 -13.80 -6.51 -2.06
N PHE A 174 -13.48 -7.24 -3.12
CA PHE A 174 -13.54 -8.71 -3.18
C PHE A 174 -12.15 -9.35 -3.05
N ALA A 175 -11.10 -8.54 -2.96
CA ALA A 175 -9.72 -8.96 -2.92
C ALA A 175 -9.25 -9.26 -1.50
N LEU A 176 -8.64 -10.43 -1.31
CA LEU A 176 -8.16 -10.90 0.00
C LEU A 176 -6.84 -10.24 0.42
N ASP A 177 -6.07 -9.75 -0.53
CA ASP A 177 -4.82 -9.02 -0.30
C ASP A 177 -5.03 -7.66 0.40
N GLU A 178 -6.24 -7.10 0.37
CA GLU A 178 -6.59 -5.93 1.20
C GLU A 178 -6.35 -6.22 2.68
N ALA A 179 -7.01 -7.24 3.23
CA ALA A 179 -6.93 -7.57 4.64
C ALA A 179 -5.59 -8.20 5.03
N SER A 180 -5.01 -9.02 4.15
CA SER A 180 -3.79 -9.76 4.47
C SER A 180 -2.51 -8.93 4.34
N THR A 181 -2.52 -7.84 3.56
CA THR A 181 -1.29 -7.11 3.21
C THR A 181 -1.47 -5.60 3.27
N HIS A 182 -2.35 -5.01 2.42
CA HIS A 182 -2.41 -3.56 2.26
C HIS A 182 -2.79 -2.84 3.56
N ILE A 183 -3.86 -3.27 4.23
CA ILE A 183 -4.36 -2.60 5.44
C ILE A 183 -3.32 -2.62 6.58
N PRO A 184 -2.72 -3.77 6.97
CA PRO A 184 -1.71 -3.79 8.02
C PRO A 184 -0.49 -2.92 7.72
N VAL A 185 -0.02 -2.90 6.46
CA VAL A 185 1.13 -2.07 6.07
C VAL A 185 0.81 -0.59 6.20
N ARG A 186 -0.40 -0.14 5.79
CA ARG A 186 -0.80 1.28 5.93
C ARG A 186 -0.82 1.73 7.38
N ALA A 187 -1.17 0.87 8.33
CA ALA A 187 -1.06 1.18 9.76
C ALA A 187 0.40 1.31 10.20
N ALA A 188 1.24 0.31 9.84
CA ALA A 188 2.62 0.20 10.28
C ALA A 188 3.52 1.32 9.74
N GLU A 189 3.51 1.57 8.42
CA GLU A 189 4.35 2.59 7.79
C GLU A 189 4.00 4.02 8.22
N ASN A 190 2.72 4.24 8.59
CA ASN A 190 2.21 5.54 9.05
C ASN A 190 2.25 5.69 10.57
N ARG A 191 2.56 4.62 11.31
CA ARG A 191 2.56 4.60 12.79
C ARG A 191 1.24 5.12 13.36
N ALA A 192 0.12 4.69 12.76
CA ALA A 192 -1.24 5.13 13.07
C ALA A 192 -2.15 3.92 13.32
N TRP A 193 -3.14 4.08 14.20
CA TRP A 193 -4.25 3.13 14.27
C TRP A 193 -5.04 3.16 12.96
N LEU A 194 -5.52 2.01 12.53
CA LEU A 194 -6.33 1.91 11.33
C LEU A 194 -7.57 1.06 11.60
N VAL A 195 -8.74 1.59 11.21
CA VAL A 195 -10.02 0.87 11.20
C VAL A 195 -10.42 0.68 9.74
N ALA A 196 -10.52 -0.55 9.30
CA ALA A 196 -10.95 -0.91 7.95
C ALA A 196 -12.29 -1.66 8.01
N CYS A 197 -13.28 -1.17 7.30
CA CYS A 197 -14.61 -1.76 7.23
C CYS A 197 -14.94 -2.18 5.81
N CYS A 198 -14.95 -3.49 5.55
CA CYS A 198 -15.25 -4.04 4.23
C CYS A 198 -16.69 -4.56 4.17
N LYS A 199 -17.31 -4.43 3.01
CA LYS A 199 -18.58 -5.08 2.71
C LYS A 199 -18.48 -6.59 2.77
N ILE A 200 -19.63 -7.21 2.99
CA ILE A 200 -19.89 -8.63 2.71
C ILE A 200 -20.97 -8.75 1.63
N GLY A 201 -21.29 -9.99 1.25
CA GLY A 201 -22.36 -10.27 0.30
C GLY A 201 -22.05 -9.88 -1.15
N PRO A 202 -23.01 -9.99 -2.04
CA PRO A 202 -22.82 -9.71 -3.46
C PRO A 202 -22.43 -8.25 -3.73
N LEU A 203 -21.47 -8.02 -4.62
CA LEU A 203 -21.06 -6.68 -5.06
C LEU A 203 -21.83 -6.21 -6.30
N LEU A 204 -22.63 -7.09 -6.88
CA LEU A 204 -23.43 -6.86 -8.09
C LEU A 204 -24.82 -7.49 -7.92
N PRO A 205 -25.85 -6.96 -8.59
CA PRO A 205 -27.15 -7.62 -8.66
C PRO A 205 -27.03 -9.02 -9.27
N PRO A 206 -27.83 -10.00 -8.82
CA PRO A 206 -27.72 -11.39 -9.27
C PRO A 206 -27.85 -11.59 -10.79
N ASP A 207 -28.68 -10.80 -11.45
CA ASP A 207 -28.91 -10.81 -12.90
C ASP A 207 -27.74 -10.27 -13.72
N ARG A 208 -26.88 -9.45 -13.11
CA ARG A 208 -25.69 -8.87 -13.75
C ARG A 208 -24.40 -9.62 -13.41
N LEU A 209 -24.42 -10.46 -12.38
CA LEU A 209 -23.23 -11.08 -11.80
C LEU A 209 -22.44 -11.94 -12.81
N ALA A 210 -23.12 -12.76 -13.61
CA ALA A 210 -22.45 -13.67 -14.54
C ALA A 210 -21.72 -12.93 -15.68
N GLU A 211 -22.35 -11.90 -16.23
CA GLU A 211 -21.77 -11.06 -17.28
C GLU A 211 -20.53 -10.31 -16.79
N PHE A 212 -20.63 -9.66 -15.63
CA PHE A 212 -19.52 -8.93 -15.06
C PHE A 212 -18.37 -9.84 -14.64
N ALA A 213 -18.67 -10.99 -14.06
CA ALA A 213 -17.68 -12.01 -13.71
C ALA A 213 -16.85 -12.43 -14.93
N GLN A 214 -17.52 -12.69 -16.06
CA GLN A 214 -16.87 -13.03 -17.31
C GLN A 214 -15.99 -11.86 -17.81
N ASN A 215 -16.52 -10.65 -17.83
CA ASN A 215 -15.81 -9.46 -18.30
C ASN A 215 -14.59 -9.10 -17.43
N MET A 216 -14.70 -9.29 -16.12
CA MET A 216 -13.59 -9.09 -15.19
C MET A 216 -12.59 -10.24 -15.18
N GLY A 217 -13.00 -11.44 -15.53
CA GLY A 217 -12.23 -12.68 -15.41
C GLY A 217 -12.11 -13.19 -13.99
N VAL A 218 -13.12 -12.92 -13.19
CA VAL A 218 -13.23 -13.36 -11.80
C VAL A 218 -14.37 -14.38 -11.71
N PRO A 219 -14.22 -15.51 -11.01
CA PRO A 219 -15.34 -16.42 -10.78
C PRO A 219 -16.51 -15.70 -10.08
N SER A 220 -17.74 -15.93 -10.53
CA SER A 220 -18.93 -15.27 -9.97
C SER A 220 -19.04 -15.43 -8.46
N ALA A 221 -18.68 -16.59 -7.93
CA ALA A 221 -18.70 -16.86 -6.49
C ALA A 221 -17.71 -16.00 -5.68
N MET A 222 -16.71 -15.41 -6.33
CA MET A 222 -15.70 -14.54 -5.72
C MET A 222 -16.01 -13.05 -5.87
N LEU A 223 -17.02 -12.66 -6.67
CA LEU A 223 -17.48 -11.27 -6.78
C LEU A 223 -18.43 -10.91 -5.64
N ARG A 224 -17.91 -11.02 -4.43
CA ARG A 224 -18.59 -10.67 -3.19
C ARG A 224 -17.66 -9.90 -2.28
N GLY A 225 -18.19 -9.10 -1.39
CA GLY A 225 -17.38 -8.39 -0.40
C GLY A 225 -16.54 -9.36 0.40
N ALA A 226 -15.26 -9.05 0.54
CA ALA A 226 -14.29 -9.90 1.20
C ALA A 226 -14.52 -10.01 2.73
N GLY A 227 -15.32 -9.09 3.32
CA GLY A 227 -15.47 -9.04 4.77
C GLY A 227 -14.14 -8.77 5.45
N GLU A 228 -13.85 -9.53 6.50
CA GLU A 228 -12.58 -9.43 7.23
C GLU A 228 -12.24 -8.00 7.68
N SER A 229 -13.29 -7.22 8.00
CA SER A 229 -13.11 -5.88 8.58
C SER A 229 -12.18 -5.96 9.79
N GLN A 230 -11.25 -5.02 9.92
CA GLN A 230 -10.19 -5.16 10.93
C GLN A 230 -9.80 -3.85 11.60
N ILE A 231 -9.25 -3.98 12.80
CA ILE A 231 -8.63 -2.90 13.55
C ILE A 231 -7.16 -3.24 13.73
N VAL A 232 -6.28 -2.34 13.30
CA VAL A 232 -4.84 -2.58 13.20
C VAL A 232 -4.07 -1.55 14.02
N ARG A 233 -3.10 -2.03 14.79
CA ARG A 233 -2.19 -1.21 15.59
C ARG A 233 -1.17 -0.47 14.74
N PRO A 234 -0.53 0.59 15.31
CA PRO A 234 0.54 1.34 14.64
C PRO A 234 1.81 0.55 14.28
N ASP A 235 1.92 -0.70 14.68
CA ASP A 235 2.99 -1.63 14.32
C ASP A 235 2.55 -2.71 13.31
N GLY A 236 1.35 -2.56 12.72
CA GLY A 236 0.81 -3.47 11.72
C GLY A 236 0.12 -4.72 12.29
N VAL A 237 0.04 -4.86 13.62
CA VAL A 237 -0.63 -6.01 14.24
C VAL A 237 -2.14 -5.85 14.17
N VAL A 238 -2.81 -6.80 13.56
CA VAL A 238 -4.29 -6.90 13.56
C VAL A 238 -4.75 -7.34 14.95
N VAL A 239 -5.49 -6.48 15.66
CA VAL A 239 -5.96 -6.75 17.02
C VAL A 239 -7.40 -7.23 17.08
N ALA A 240 -8.18 -6.97 16.03
CA ALA A 240 -9.53 -7.50 15.87
C ALA A 240 -9.83 -7.66 14.39
N GLN A 241 -10.50 -8.77 14.03
CA GLN A 241 -10.90 -9.07 12.65
C GLN A 241 -12.29 -9.70 12.64
N GLY A 242 -13.13 -9.27 11.72
CA GLY A 242 -14.46 -9.83 11.49
C GLY A 242 -14.43 -11.11 10.67
N PRO A 243 -15.56 -11.82 10.61
CA PRO A 243 -15.73 -12.96 9.73
C PRO A 243 -15.74 -12.52 8.25
N ARG A 244 -15.54 -13.47 7.37
CA ARG A 244 -15.49 -13.20 5.93
C ARG A 244 -16.87 -12.98 5.31
N ASP A 245 -17.86 -13.73 5.75
CA ASP A 245 -19.13 -13.86 5.03
C ASP A 245 -20.35 -13.39 5.83
N ASP A 246 -20.20 -13.08 7.13
CA ASP A 246 -21.29 -12.74 8.04
C ASP A 246 -21.24 -11.28 8.45
N GLU A 247 -22.42 -10.70 8.75
CA GLU A 247 -22.50 -9.41 9.42
C GLU A 247 -21.80 -9.46 10.77
N ALA A 248 -21.05 -8.42 11.08
CA ALA A 248 -20.35 -8.32 12.36
C ALA A 248 -20.03 -6.89 12.75
N VAL A 249 -19.95 -6.67 14.06
CA VAL A 249 -19.33 -5.48 14.66
C VAL A 249 -17.97 -5.89 15.22
N VAL A 250 -16.93 -5.38 14.64
CA VAL A 250 -15.53 -5.60 15.05
C VAL A 250 -15.12 -4.48 15.97
N VAL A 251 -14.61 -4.78 17.17
CA VAL A 251 -14.32 -3.77 18.20
C VAL A 251 -12.95 -4.03 18.82
N ALA A 252 -12.20 -2.96 19.07
CA ALA A 252 -10.97 -3.00 19.86
C ALA A 252 -10.77 -1.71 20.67
N ASP A 253 -10.15 -1.85 21.83
CA ASP A 253 -9.67 -0.71 22.61
C ASP A 253 -8.28 -0.30 22.11
N ALA A 254 -8.14 0.94 21.67
CA ALA A 254 -6.95 1.50 21.05
C ALA A 254 -6.21 2.44 22.01
N ASP A 255 -5.00 2.08 22.39
CA ASP A 255 -4.12 3.01 23.11
C ASP A 255 -3.45 3.97 22.14
N LEU A 256 -3.92 5.22 22.12
CA LEU A 256 -3.42 6.27 21.25
C LEU A 256 -1.97 6.69 21.56
N SER A 257 -1.42 6.30 22.72
CA SER A 257 0.00 6.58 23.02
C SER A 257 0.96 5.78 22.13
N LEU A 258 0.48 4.73 21.46
CA LEU A 258 1.26 3.96 20.49
C LEU A 258 1.46 4.68 19.14
N CYS A 259 0.62 5.70 18.85
CA CYS A 259 0.73 6.45 17.61
C CYS A 259 2.06 7.23 17.55
N GLY A 260 2.73 7.15 16.41
CA GLY A 260 3.98 7.89 16.16
C GLY A 260 5.16 7.46 17.03
N GLN A 261 5.05 6.37 17.80
CA GLN A 261 6.18 5.86 18.57
C GLN A 261 7.31 5.40 17.66
N PRO A 262 8.57 5.62 18.05
CA PRO A 262 9.72 5.04 17.36
C PRO A 262 9.62 3.52 17.27
N ARG A 263 10.35 2.94 16.33
CA ARG A 263 10.54 1.49 16.22
C ARG A 263 11.31 0.93 17.42
N PRO A 264 11.33 -0.40 17.64
CA PRO A 264 12.04 -1.01 18.77
C PRO A 264 13.54 -0.68 18.83
N ASP A 265 14.18 -0.46 17.68
CA ASP A 265 15.59 -0.02 17.60
C ASP A 265 15.79 1.48 17.88
N GLY A 266 14.74 2.22 18.14
CA GLY A 266 14.76 3.68 18.36
C GLY A 266 14.64 4.52 17.08
N THR A 267 14.51 3.92 15.92
CA THR A 267 14.33 4.65 14.65
C THR A 267 12.94 5.28 14.56
N ASP A 268 12.88 6.60 14.44
CA ASP A 268 11.64 7.33 14.26
C ASP A 268 11.37 7.56 12.76
N VAL A 269 10.57 6.67 12.16
CA VAL A 269 10.27 6.71 10.71
C VAL A 269 9.44 7.93 10.29
N ARG A 270 8.74 8.60 11.20
CA ARG A 270 7.99 9.82 10.89
C ARG A 270 8.91 11.04 10.91
N ARG A 271 9.75 11.16 11.94
CA ARG A 271 10.67 12.28 12.11
C ARG A 271 11.83 12.23 11.12
N ASN A 272 12.28 11.02 10.76
CA ASN A 272 13.42 10.83 9.87
C ASN A 272 13.06 10.95 8.37
N ARG A 273 11.79 11.27 8.04
CA ARG A 273 11.40 11.58 6.65
C ARG A 273 12.29 12.71 6.08
N ARG A 274 12.50 12.64 4.78
CA ARG A 274 13.30 13.65 4.06
C ARG A 274 12.53 14.22 2.87
N PRO A 275 11.56 15.12 3.10
CA PRO A 275 10.65 15.64 2.08
C PRO A 275 11.37 16.16 0.83
N ALA A 276 12.52 16.83 0.98
CA ALA A 276 13.30 17.35 -0.14
C ALA A 276 13.73 16.26 -1.16
N VAL A 277 13.88 14.99 -0.70
CA VAL A 277 14.22 13.86 -1.58
C VAL A 277 12.99 13.37 -2.37
N TYR A 278 11.80 13.65 -1.89
CA TYR A 278 10.55 13.10 -2.41
C TYR A 278 9.87 13.96 -3.48
N SER A 279 10.51 15.03 -3.94
CA SER A 279 9.93 16.00 -4.89
C SER A 279 9.28 15.36 -6.13
N GLY A 280 9.80 14.23 -6.61
CA GLY A 280 9.22 13.47 -7.73
C GLY A 280 7.83 12.91 -7.47
N LEU A 281 7.40 12.73 -6.19
CA LEU A 281 6.07 12.23 -5.86
C LEU A 281 4.96 13.22 -6.21
N ALA A 282 5.23 14.52 -6.14
CA ALA A 282 4.30 15.60 -6.49
C ALA A 282 4.45 16.06 -7.95
N GLN A 283 5.01 15.21 -8.81
CA GLN A 283 5.20 15.47 -10.24
C GLN A 283 4.55 14.36 -11.08
N PRO A 284 4.17 14.63 -12.34
CA PRO A 284 3.73 13.56 -13.23
C PRO A 284 4.84 12.51 -13.40
N THR A 285 4.44 11.28 -13.69
CA THR A 285 5.41 10.21 -13.96
C THR A 285 6.29 10.60 -15.15
N PRO A 286 7.62 10.54 -15.03
CA PRO A 286 8.50 10.78 -16.16
C PRO A 286 8.23 9.78 -17.29
N VAL A 287 8.38 10.23 -18.51
CA VAL A 287 8.36 9.32 -19.68
C VAL A 287 9.56 8.38 -19.54
N ALA A 288 9.28 7.10 -19.40
CA ALA A 288 10.35 6.10 -19.29
C ALA A 288 11.07 5.99 -20.64
N ASP A 289 12.40 5.99 -20.61
CA ASP A 289 13.22 5.57 -21.73
C ASP A 289 13.09 4.04 -21.93
N ASP A 290 13.25 3.63 -23.17
CA ASP A 290 13.26 2.20 -23.49
C ASP A 290 14.62 1.60 -23.07
N HIS A 291 14.57 0.60 -22.21
CA HIS A 291 15.75 -0.17 -21.79
C HIS A 291 15.43 -1.67 -21.86
N ARG A 292 16.48 -2.47 -21.94
CA ARG A 292 16.34 -3.92 -22.03
C ARG A 292 15.74 -4.49 -20.74
N ARG A 293 14.82 -5.45 -20.88
CA ARG A 293 14.24 -6.24 -19.79
C ARG A 293 14.29 -7.71 -20.15
N ALA A 294 14.74 -8.53 -19.22
CA ALA A 294 14.66 -9.98 -19.38
C ALA A 294 13.22 -10.46 -19.08
N ASP A 295 12.77 -11.46 -19.82
CA ASP A 295 11.50 -12.13 -19.53
C ASP A 295 11.55 -12.81 -18.16
N ARG A 296 12.71 -13.38 -17.83
CA ARG A 296 12.98 -14.04 -16.55
C ARG A 296 14.45 -14.09 -16.27
N LEU A 297 14.82 -14.13 -14.99
CA LEU A 297 16.17 -14.44 -14.53
C LEU A 297 16.12 -15.11 -13.17
N GLN A 298 17.18 -15.85 -12.85
CA GLN A 298 17.37 -16.40 -11.52
C GLN A 298 18.02 -15.35 -10.62
N ALA A 299 17.38 -15.07 -9.48
CA ALA A 299 17.89 -14.18 -8.46
C ALA A 299 18.07 -14.93 -7.13
N SER A 300 19.11 -14.57 -6.39
CA SER A 300 19.44 -15.18 -5.11
C SER A 300 19.64 -14.12 -4.02
N ALA A 301 19.28 -14.48 -2.80
CA ALA A 301 19.69 -13.75 -1.59
C ALA A 301 20.35 -14.74 -0.65
N THR A 302 21.51 -14.36 -0.06
CA THR A 302 22.30 -15.21 0.84
C THR A 302 23.03 -14.38 1.88
N ALA A 303 23.11 -14.88 3.11
CA ALA A 303 23.94 -14.29 4.16
C ALA A 303 25.44 -14.63 4.00
N ASN A 304 25.79 -15.55 3.10
CA ASN A 304 27.15 -16.09 2.98
C ASN A 304 27.86 -15.61 1.71
N VAL A 305 28.78 -14.68 1.85
CA VAL A 305 29.58 -14.14 0.72
C VAL A 305 30.34 -15.23 -0.05
N HIS A 306 30.72 -16.34 0.60
CA HIS A 306 31.46 -17.45 -0.03
C HIS A 306 30.61 -18.27 -1.01
N GLU A 307 29.28 -18.17 -0.94
CA GLU A 307 28.36 -18.84 -1.87
C GLU A 307 28.20 -18.11 -3.20
N VAL A 308 28.56 -16.82 -3.27
CA VAL A 308 28.37 -15.99 -4.47
C VAL A 308 28.90 -16.67 -5.74
N ALA A 309 30.14 -17.15 -5.72
CA ALA A 309 30.75 -17.81 -6.89
C ALA A 309 29.99 -19.08 -7.32
N SER A 310 29.42 -19.82 -6.37
CA SER A 310 28.60 -20.99 -6.65
C SER A 310 27.25 -20.61 -7.23
N LEU A 311 26.56 -19.62 -6.64
CA LEU A 311 25.26 -19.13 -7.11
C LEU A 311 25.34 -18.61 -8.55
N VAL A 312 26.38 -17.82 -8.86
CA VAL A 312 26.60 -17.30 -10.22
C VAL A 312 26.88 -18.43 -11.22
N ARG A 313 27.73 -19.40 -10.86
CA ARG A 313 27.95 -20.59 -11.71
C ARG A 313 26.68 -21.42 -11.95
N ASN A 314 25.77 -21.41 -10.99
CA ASN A 314 24.48 -22.09 -11.09
C ASN A 314 23.39 -21.25 -11.79
N GLY A 315 23.74 -20.08 -12.35
CA GLY A 315 22.88 -19.27 -13.20
C GLY A 315 22.23 -18.07 -12.54
N SER A 316 22.55 -17.74 -11.27
CA SER A 316 22.05 -16.52 -10.66
C SER A 316 22.65 -15.27 -11.33
N MET A 317 21.79 -14.42 -11.87
CA MET A 317 22.16 -13.17 -12.52
C MET A 317 22.16 -11.98 -11.55
N LEU A 318 21.43 -12.10 -10.44
CA LEU A 318 21.42 -11.14 -9.35
C LEU A 318 21.63 -11.91 -8.04
N VAL A 319 22.64 -11.52 -7.26
CA VAL A 319 22.85 -12.03 -5.90
C VAL A 319 22.86 -10.86 -4.92
N VAL A 320 22.00 -10.90 -3.90
CA VAL A 320 21.95 -9.89 -2.85
C VAL A 320 22.52 -10.47 -1.55
N LEU A 321 23.38 -9.71 -0.90
CA LEU A 321 23.99 -9.98 0.40
C LEU A 321 23.44 -8.99 1.44
N PRO A 322 23.50 -9.30 2.75
CA PRO A 322 23.03 -8.41 3.81
C PRO A 322 23.73 -7.05 3.82
N GLU A 323 23.20 -6.13 4.59
CA GLU A 323 23.87 -4.85 4.81
C GLU A 323 25.22 -5.04 5.52
N LEU A 324 26.19 -4.16 5.18
CA LEU A 324 27.53 -4.12 5.78
C LEU A 324 28.35 -5.41 5.61
N ALA A 325 27.99 -6.25 4.63
CA ALA A 325 28.71 -7.52 4.39
C ALA A 325 29.99 -7.37 3.55
N LEU A 326 30.33 -6.16 3.08
CA LEU A 326 31.45 -5.92 2.17
C LEU A 326 32.58 -5.09 2.78
N ASP A 327 33.79 -5.55 2.52
CA ASP A 327 35.04 -4.81 2.60
C ASP A 327 35.78 -4.85 1.24
N ASP A 328 36.95 -4.21 1.13
CA ASP A 328 37.68 -4.15 -0.15
C ASP A 328 38.18 -5.54 -0.60
N ALA A 329 38.47 -6.46 0.32
CA ALA A 329 38.93 -7.81 0.00
C ALA A 329 37.77 -8.66 -0.58
N SER A 330 36.58 -8.60 0.02
CA SER A 330 35.39 -9.28 -0.47
C SER A 330 34.92 -8.74 -1.82
N ILE A 331 35.03 -7.43 -2.05
CA ILE A 331 34.75 -6.82 -3.37
C ILE A 331 35.68 -7.39 -4.44
N GLY A 332 36.97 -7.48 -4.17
CA GLY A 332 37.95 -8.08 -5.09
C GLY A 332 37.63 -9.55 -5.41
N THR A 333 37.29 -10.33 -4.38
CA THR A 333 36.91 -11.74 -4.53
C THR A 333 35.65 -11.92 -5.36
N ILE A 334 34.61 -11.09 -5.09
CA ILE A 334 33.36 -11.11 -5.84
C ILE A 334 33.58 -10.70 -7.30
N THR A 335 34.36 -9.63 -7.55
CA THR A 335 34.71 -9.18 -8.91
C THR A 335 35.36 -10.30 -9.71
N ALA A 336 36.32 -11.01 -9.11
CA ALA A 336 36.97 -12.16 -9.76
C ALA A 336 35.99 -13.32 -10.04
N ALA A 337 35.04 -13.58 -9.14
CA ALA A 337 33.99 -14.60 -9.32
C ALA A 337 33.00 -14.27 -10.43
N LEU A 338 32.83 -12.99 -10.75
CA LEU A 338 31.93 -12.50 -11.81
C LEU A 338 32.61 -12.47 -13.20
N ALA A 339 33.90 -12.75 -13.30
CA ALA A 339 34.63 -12.66 -14.57
C ALA A 339 33.96 -13.48 -15.67
N GLY A 340 33.69 -12.84 -16.82
CA GLY A 340 33.07 -13.46 -17.98
C GLY A 340 31.54 -13.65 -17.85
N THR A 341 30.90 -13.02 -16.86
CA THR A 341 29.45 -13.04 -16.69
C THR A 341 28.88 -11.62 -16.69
N ASP A 342 27.55 -11.50 -16.93
CA ASP A 342 26.78 -10.26 -16.76
C ASP A 342 26.07 -10.19 -15.39
N ALA A 343 26.40 -11.09 -14.47
CA ALA A 343 25.76 -11.14 -13.16
C ALA A 343 26.17 -9.92 -12.32
N ILE A 344 25.26 -9.51 -11.45
CA ILE A 344 25.44 -8.39 -10.51
C ILE A 344 25.33 -8.93 -9.08
N VAL A 345 26.24 -8.51 -8.22
CA VAL A 345 26.17 -8.73 -6.77
C VAL A 345 25.90 -7.42 -6.06
N VAL A 346 24.92 -7.40 -5.18
CA VAL A 346 24.53 -6.22 -4.40
C VAL A 346 24.72 -6.49 -2.91
N SER A 347 25.29 -5.53 -2.21
CA SER A 347 25.34 -5.47 -0.75
C SER A 347 25.55 -4.03 -0.30
N SER A 348 25.97 -3.81 0.94
CA SER A 348 26.38 -2.49 1.40
C SER A 348 27.66 -2.52 2.23
N ARG A 349 28.24 -1.35 2.42
CA ARG A 349 29.43 -1.14 3.23
C ARG A 349 29.44 0.22 3.92
N ARG A 350 30.27 0.36 4.91
CA ARG A 350 30.67 1.67 5.43
C ARG A 350 31.62 2.32 4.42
N HIS A 351 31.32 3.56 4.03
CA HIS A 351 32.11 4.30 3.08
C HIS A 351 32.41 5.68 3.64
N SER A 352 33.70 6.03 3.75
CA SER A 352 34.15 7.35 4.20
C SER A 352 34.68 8.15 3.01
N SER A 353 34.23 9.39 2.90
CA SER A 353 34.63 10.35 1.87
C SER A 353 34.90 11.72 2.52
N HIS A 354 35.22 12.73 1.73
CA HIS A 354 35.40 14.10 2.21
C HIS A 354 34.10 14.69 2.78
N ASP A 355 32.93 14.20 2.35
CA ASP A 355 31.60 14.65 2.82
C ASP A 355 31.19 13.99 4.14
N GLY A 356 31.96 13.00 4.63
CA GLY A 356 31.64 12.24 5.82
C GLY A 356 31.54 10.73 5.58
N THR A 357 30.97 10.05 6.58
CA THR A 357 30.77 8.59 6.56
C THR A 357 29.34 8.24 6.19
N SER A 358 29.18 7.38 5.21
CA SER A 358 27.89 6.89 4.72
C SER A 358 27.74 5.38 4.86
N HIS A 359 26.52 4.92 5.10
CA HIS A 359 26.11 3.56 4.78
C HIS A 359 25.78 3.52 3.29
N CYS A 360 26.58 2.78 2.52
CA CYS A 360 26.53 2.83 1.06
C CYS A 360 26.24 1.46 0.47
N GLY A 361 25.10 1.31 -0.19
CA GLY A 361 24.79 0.19 -1.06
C GLY A 361 25.71 0.22 -2.30
N VAL A 362 26.19 -0.92 -2.72
CA VAL A 362 27.05 -1.06 -3.90
C VAL A 362 26.59 -2.22 -4.78
N ALA A 363 26.62 -2.01 -6.10
CA ALA A 363 26.49 -3.08 -7.08
C ALA A 363 27.87 -3.38 -7.67
N ILE A 364 28.20 -4.66 -7.75
CA ILE A 364 29.48 -5.18 -8.23
C ILE A 364 29.22 -6.00 -9.49
N SER A 365 29.97 -5.74 -10.54
CA SER A 365 30.03 -6.50 -11.79
C SER A 365 31.41 -7.12 -12.00
N ALA A 366 31.65 -7.79 -13.13
CA ALA A 366 32.95 -8.26 -13.56
C ALA A 366 34.01 -7.13 -13.72
N SER A 367 33.58 -5.87 -13.84
CA SER A 367 34.47 -4.70 -13.92
C SER A 367 34.73 -4.02 -12.57
N GLY A 368 34.19 -4.56 -11.47
CA GLY A 368 34.27 -3.96 -10.13
C GLY A 368 32.95 -3.29 -9.73
N VAL A 369 33.04 -2.30 -8.84
CA VAL A 369 31.86 -1.55 -8.36
C VAL A 369 31.35 -0.64 -9.48
N VAL A 370 30.07 -0.79 -9.83
CA VAL A 370 29.39 -0.07 -10.93
C VAL A 370 28.27 0.85 -10.46
N LEU A 371 27.83 0.74 -9.21
CA LEU A 371 26.82 1.63 -8.62
C LEU A 371 27.13 1.87 -7.15
N HIS A 372 26.90 3.10 -6.70
CA HIS A 372 26.89 3.53 -5.32
C HIS A 372 25.56 4.17 -4.98
N GLN A 373 24.89 3.71 -3.90
CA GLN A 373 23.68 4.31 -3.35
C GLN A 373 23.88 4.58 -1.87
N ARG A 374 23.92 5.83 -1.46
CA ARG A 374 23.94 6.17 -0.02
C ARG A 374 22.56 5.92 0.60
N GLN A 375 22.54 5.42 1.84
CA GLN A 375 21.34 5.38 2.67
C GLN A 375 20.73 6.78 2.76
N ILE A 376 19.41 6.88 2.60
CA ILE A 376 18.70 8.16 2.54
C ILE A 376 18.23 8.60 3.92
N HIS A 377 17.68 7.68 4.72
CA HIS A 377 17.13 8.02 6.04
C HIS A 377 18.06 7.67 7.18
N ARG A 378 17.96 8.42 8.27
CA ARG A 378 18.67 8.06 9.51
C ARG A 378 18.05 6.81 10.13
N VAL A 379 18.92 5.91 10.60
CA VAL A 379 18.55 4.70 11.32
C VAL A 379 19.29 4.71 12.65
N ALA A 380 18.59 4.43 13.75
CA ALA A 380 19.17 4.54 15.08
C ALA A 380 20.41 3.65 15.30
N ARG A 381 20.37 2.40 14.75
CA ARG A 381 21.52 1.48 14.81
C ARG A 381 22.74 1.93 14.00
N HIS A 382 22.57 2.88 13.10
CA HIS A 382 23.66 3.45 12.27
C HIS A 382 24.00 4.89 12.69
N GLY A 383 24.11 5.16 13.99
CA GLY A 383 24.44 6.49 14.52
C GLY A 383 25.79 7.06 14.04
N TRP A 384 26.62 6.24 13.38
CA TRP A 384 27.86 6.61 12.75
C TRP A 384 27.71 7.22 11.34
N VAL A 385 26.51 7.19 10.76
CA VAL A 385 26.22 7.77 9.44
C VAL A 385 25.98 9.27 9.60
N ASP A 386 26.84 10.08 8.97
CA ASP A 386 26.73 11.53 8.92
C ASP A 386 26.48 12.07 7.49
N ALA A 387 26.84 11.29 6.45
CA ALA A 387 26.59 11.62 5.05
C ALA A 387 25.47 10.75 4.46
N LEU A 388 24.30 11.35 4.26
CA LEU A 388 23.11 10.69 3.68
C LEU A 388 23.03 10.88 2.16
N GLY A 389 22.31 9.97 1.48
CA GLY A 389 21.93 10.12 0.07
C GLY A 389 20.80 11.14 -0.10
N ASP A 390 20.67 11.69 -1.29
CA ASP A 390 19.66 12.70 -1.65
C ASP A 390 18.78 12.30 -2.87
N SER A 391 19.03 11.12 -3.42
CA SER A 391 18.35 10.60 -4.60
C SER A 391 18.40 9.08 -4.66
N VAL A 392 17.49 8.48 -5.42
CA VAL A 392 17.55 7.07 -5.82
C VAL A 392 18.35 6.98 -7.13
N VAL A 393 19.43 6.20 -7.10
CA VAL A 393 20.30 5.99 -8.26
C VAL A 393 19.95 4.65 -8.91
N THR A 394 19.91 4.63 -10.25
CA THR A 394 19.57 3.43 -11.03
C THR A 394 20.76 2.94 -11.85
N LEU A 395 20.75 1.64 -12.17
CA LEU A 395 21.73 0.97 -13.02
C LEU A 395 21.02 0.16 -14.09
N ASP A 396 21.30 0.45 -15.36
CA ASP A 396 20.84 -0.40 -16.46
C ASP A 396 21.75 -1.62 -16.57
N THR A 397 21.12 -2.80 -16.53
CA THR A 397 21.79 -4.10 -16.59
C THR A 397 21.36 -4.88 -17.82
N SER A 398 21.98 -6.03 -18.08
CA SER A 398 21.54 -6.93 -19.16
C SER A 398 20.13 -7.51 -18.95
N PHE A 399 19.61 -7.44 -17.72
CA PHE A 399 18.31 -8.03 -17.35
C PHE A 399 17.21 -7.02 -17.00
N GLY A 400 17.53 -5.75 -16.83
CA GLY A 400 16.58 -4.70 -16.46
C GLY A 400 17.24 -3.57 -15.72
N ARG A 401 16.45 -2.56 -15.34
CA ARG A 401 16.90 -1.44 -14.51
C ARG A 401 16.83 -1.82 -13.05
N LEU A 402 17.98 -1.73 -12.39
CA LEU A 402 18.18 -2.06 -10.99
C LEU A 402 18.29 -0.79 -10.14
N ALA A 403 17.67 -0.78 -8.96
CA ALA A 403 17.97 0.17 -7.89
C ALA A 403 18.36 -0.58 -6.60
N ILE A 404 19.20 0.06 -5.79
CA ILE A 404 19.51 -0.40 -4.44
C ILE A 404 18.71 0.45 -3.45
N VAL A 405 17.91 -0.18 -2.60
CA VAL A 405 17.28 0.46 -1.46
C VAL A 405 18.02 0.01 -0.21
N VAL A 406 18.74 0.91 0.42
CA VAL A 406 19.74 0.57 1.46
C VAL A 406 19.07 0.45 2.82
N GLY A 407 19.10 -0.75 3.38
CA GLY A 407 18.62 -0.99 4.74
C GLY A 407 17.16 -0.56 4.92
N ASP A 408 16.89 0.18 5.98
CA ASP A 408 15.54 0.60 6.36
C ASP A 408 14.91 1.66 5.43
N ASP A 409 15.59 2.12 4.39
CA ASP A 409 14.98 2.97 3.36
C ASP A 409 13.77 2.29 2.71
N VAL A 410 13.70 0.94 2.73
CA VAL A 410 12.56 0.15 2.22
C VAL A 410 11.28 0.34 3.03
N LEU A 411 11.40 0.73 4.30
CA LEU A 411 10.26 0.98 5.19
C LEU A 411 9.51 2.29 4.85
N TYR A 412 10.16 3.19 4.12
CA TYR A 412 9.58 4.45 3.66
C TYR A 412 8.97 4.23 2.27
N PRO A 413 7.63 4.25 2.12
CA PRO A 413 6.98 3.98 0.84
C PRO A 413 7.44 4.92 -0.27
N GLU A 414 7.93 6.10 0.10
CA GLU A 414 8.44 7.10 -0.82
C GLU A 414 9.63 6.60 -1.65
N ILE A 415 10.52 5.78 -1.08
CA ILE A 415 11.76 5.37 -1.77
C ILE A 415 11.52 4.31 -2.85
N PRO A 416 10.83 3.18 -2.59
CA PRO A 416 10.43 2.26 -3.65
C PRO A 416 9.54 2.93 -4.72
N ARG A 417 8.69 3.89 -4.32
CA ARG A 417 7.89 4.65 -5.27
C ARG A 417 8.76 5.52 -6.20
N LEU A 418 9.77 6.21 -5.68
CA LEU A 418 10.73 6.96 -6.51
C LEU A 418 11.49 6.03 -7.47
N ALA A 419 11.87 4.83 -7.02
CA ALA A 419 12.46 3.82 -7.90
C ALA A 419 11.49 3.40 -9.03
N ALA A 420 10.21 3.17 -8.71
CA ALA A 420 9.19 2.86 -9.70
C ALA A 420 8.98 4.01 -10.71
N LEU A 421 9.02 5.26 -10.26
CA LEU A 421 8.96 6.45 -11.12
C LEU A 421 10.17 6.57 -12.05
N ALA A 422 11.33 6.06 -11.64
CA ALA A 422 12.53 5.95 -12.45
C ALA A 422 12.54 4.69 -13.35
N ALA A 423 11.40 4.03 -13.53
CA ALA A 423 11.21 2.83 -14.33
C ALA A 423 12.11 1.64 -13.92
N VAL A 424 12.34 1.48 -12.63
CA VAL A 424 13.08 0.34 -12.07
C VAL A 424 12.25 -0.95 -12.22
N ASP A 425 12.93 -2.03 -12.60
CA ASP A 425 12.33 -3.35 -12.79
C ASP A 425 12.60 -4.28 -11.60
N VAL A 426 13.75 -4.04 -10.93
CA VAL A 426 14.22 -4.85 -9.80
C VAL A 426 14.79 -3.94 -8.71
N ILE A 427 14.33 -4.14 -7.48
CA ILE A 427 14.91 -3.51 -6.29
C ILE A 427 15.73 -4.54 -5.52
N ALA A 428 16.98 -4.23 -5.23
CA ALA A 428 17.85 -5.00 -4.33
C ALA A 428 17.91 -4.31 -2.96
N VAL A 429 17.66 -5.07 -1.89
CA VAL A 429 17.60 -4.56 -0.51
C VAL A 429 18.63 -5.29 0.37
N PRO A 430 19.85 -4.79 0.49
CA PRO A 430 20.76 -5.21 1.57
C PRO A 430 20.26 -4.58 2.88
N TRP A 431 19.80 -5.37 3.86
CA TRP A 431 19.19 -4.82 5.06
C TRP A 431 19.42 -5.65 6.33
N ALA A 432 19.02 -5.07 7.47
CA ALA A 432 18.77 -5.76 8.73
C ALA A 432 17.45 -5.25 9.30
N SER A 433 16.58 -6.14 9.75
CA SER A 433 15.29 -5.76 10.33
C SER A 433 15.45 -4.90 11.58
N GLY A 434 14.63 -3.87 11.72
CA GLY A 434 14.46 -3.09 12.96
C GLY A 434 13.68 -3.82 14.06
N GLY A 435 13.32 -5.10 13.85
CA GLY A 435 12.73 -5.99 14.85
C GLY A 435 11.21 -5.95 14.95
N GLU A 436 10.51 -5.40 13.98
CA GLU A 436 9.04 -5.47 13.93
C GLU A 436 8.56 -6.61 13.02
N PRO A 437 7.45 -7.31 13.37
CA PRO A 437 6.96 -8.46 12.58
C PRO A 437 6.65 -8.13 11.13
N TRP A 438 6.13 -6.92 10.85
CA TRP A 438 5.75 -6.53 9.50
C TRP A 438 6.93 -6.27 8.55
N ASP A 439 8.15 -6.13 9.05
CA ASP A 439 9.34 -5.78 8.26
C ASP A 439 9.56 -6.75 7.09
N VAL A 440 9.54 -8.05 7.36
CA VAL A 440 9.78 -9.09 6.34
C VAL A 440 8.47 -9.59 5.74
N GLU A 441 7.47 -9.83 6.58
CA GLU A 441 6.26 -10.52 6.17
C GLU A 441 5.34 -9.68 5.30
N LEU A 442 5.30 -8.37 5.54
CA LEU A 442 4.36 -7.46 4.90
C LEU A 442 5.05 -6.37 4.08
N CYS A 443 6.11 -5.74 4.61
CA CYS A 443 6.72 -4.60 3.96
C CYS A 443 7.30 -4.95 2.58
N LEU A 444 8.15 -5.99 2.49
CA LEU A 444 8.80 -6.33 1.22
C LEU A 444 7.80 -6.75 0.12
N PRO A 445 6.79 -7.61 0.40
CA PRO A 445 5.75 -7.91 -0.56
C PRO A 445 4.94 -6.68 -0.99
N GLU A 446 4.57 -5.82 -0.04
CA GLU A 446 3.83 -4.60 -0.34
C GLU A 446 4.61 -3.65 -1.24
N ARG A 447 5.91 -3.43 -0.97
CA ARG A 447 6.76 -2.58 -1.83
C ARG A 447 6.83 -3.10 -3.26
N ALA A 448 6.85 -4.42 -3.45
CA ALA A 448 6.79 -5.03 -4.77
C ALA A 448 5.41 -4.87 -5.42
N ALA A 449 4.33 -5.11 -4.65
CA ALA A 449 2.95 -5.05 -5.11
C ALA A 449 2.54 -3.65 -5.56
N GLU A 450 2.62 -2.66 -4.66
CA GLU A 450 2.17 -1.28 -4.89
C GLU A 450 2.96 -0.55 -5.99
N ASN A 451 4.21 -0.99 -6.26
CA ASN A 451 5.12 -0.39 -7.23
C ASN A 451 5.28 -1.23 -8.51
N ARG A 452 4.75 -2.46 -8.54
CA ARG A 452 4.95 -3.42 -9.64
C ARG A 452 6.43 -3.58 -10.01
N VAL A 453 7.25 -3.90 -9.02
CA VAL A 453 8.68 -4.17 -9.16
C VAL A 453 9.03 -5.52 -8.54
N ASN A 454 10.00 -6.25 -9.11
CA ASN A 454 10.57 -7.40 -8.43
C ASN A 454 11.47 -6.92 -7.30
N LEU A 455 11.59 -7.70 -6.22
CA LEU A 455 12.41 -7.31 -5.08
C LEU A 455 13.24 -8.50 -4.58
N VAL A 456 14.51 -8.27 -4.29
CA VAL A 456 15.42 -9.25 -3.71
C VAL A 456 16.06 -8.65 -2.46
N ALA A 457 15.84 -9.26 -1.31
CA ALA A 457 16.33 -8.76 -0.03
C ALA A 457 17.17 -9.81 0.69
N ALA A 458 18.30 -9.40 1.22
CA ALA A 458 19.15 -10.23 2.07
C ALA A 458 19.32 -9.59 3.44
N GLY A 459 19.02 -10.38 4.49
CA GLY A 459 19.04 -9.91 5.88
C GLY A 459 18.82 -11.03 6.88
N PRO A 460 18.11 -10.79 7.97
CA PRO A 460 17.78 -11.83 8.96
C PRO A 460 17.00 -13.00 8.36
N GLU A 461 16.18 -12.71 7.37
CA GLU A 461 15.58 -13.66 6.44
C GLU A 461 15.89 -13.18 5.01
N ASN A 462 16.24 -14.10 4.15
CA ASN A 462 16.50 -13.83 2.75
C ASN A 462 15.21 -14.02 1.95
N VAL A 463 14.86 -13.07 1.11
CA VAL A 463 13.57 -13.01 0.41
C VAL A 463 13.77 -12.68 -1.06
N VAL A 464 13.09 -13.43 -1.92
CA VAL A 464 12.91 -13.09 -3.33
C VAL A 464 11.42 -12.91 -3.58
N VAL A 465 11.05 -11.72 -4.01
CA VAL A 465 9.67 -11.34 -4.37
C VAL A 465 9.58 -11.20 -5.87
N SER A 466 8.82 -12.07 -6.50
CA SER A 466 8.61 -12.10 -7.95
C SER A 466 7.23 -11.56 -8.30
N LEU A 467 7.17 -10.67 -9.28
CA LEU A 467 5.91 -10.20 -9.81
C LEU A 467 5.10 -11.35 -10.42
N PRO A 468 3.81 -11.48 -10.07
CA PRO A 468 2.95 -12.48 -10.67
C PRO A 468 2.77 -12.22 -12.17
N ALA A 469 2.31 -13.22 -12.89
CA ALA A 469 1.86 -13.03 -14.27
C ALA A 469 0.80 -11.94 -14.34
N ASP A 470 0.71 -11.26 -15.49
CA ASP A 470 -0.22 -10.18 -15.70
C ASP A 470 -1.64 -10.55 -15.31
N PHE A 471 -2.18 -9.81 -14.36
CA PHE A 471 -3.56 -9.89 -13.95
C PHE A 471 -4.13 -8.47 -13.93
N THR A 472 -4.68 -8.06 -15.06
CA THR A 472 -5.38 -6.79 -15.20
C THR A 472 -6.86 -7.09 -15.30
N LEU A 473 -7.66 -6.63 -14.34
CA LEU A 473 -9.12 -6.76 -14.41
C LEU A 473 -9.67 -6.08 -15.67
N TRP A 474 -10.70 -6.66 -16.28
CA TRP A 474 -11.27 -6.25 -17.57
C TRP A 474 -10.27 -6.32 -18.75
N ALA A 475 -9.25 -7.16 -18.67
CA ALA A 475 -8.30 -7.45 -19.76
C ALA A 475 -8.19 -8.98 -19.96
N PRO A 476 -9.17 -9.62 -20.63
CA PRO A 476 -9.31 -11.07 -20.71
C PRO A 476 -8.09 -11.80 -21.27
N GLU A 477 -7.40 -11.20 -22.19
CA GLU A 477 -6.28 -11.81 -22.93
C GLU A 477 -4.99 -11.91 -22.11
N ARG A 478 -4.91 -11.24 -20.94
CA ARG A 478 -3.67 -11.13 -20.14
C ARG A 478 -3.79 -11.64 -18.72
N ARG A 479 -4.91 -12.28 -18.34
CA ARG A 479 -5.14 -12.66 -16.95
C ARG A 479 -4.60 -14.02 -16.60
N ARG A 480 -4.08 -14.13 -15.38
CA ARG A 480 -3.99 -15.40 -14.66
C ARG A 480 -5.38 -15.77 -14.10
N PRO A 481 -5.63 -17.05 -13.76
CA PRO A 481 -6.81 -17.41 -12.98
C PRO A 481 -6.85 -16.60 -11.67
N PHE A 482 -8.03 -16.10 -11.31
CA PHE A 482 -8.21 -15.36 -10.06
C PHE A 482 -8.25 -16.33 -8.87
N ASP A 483 -7.40 -16.11 -7.89
CA ASP A 483 -7.22 -16.94 -6.69
C ASP A 483 -7.72 -16.25 -5.41
N GLY A 484 -8.36 -15.09 -5.54
CA GLY A 484 -8.80 -14.25 -4.43
C GLY A 484 -7.90 -13.04 -4.18
N THR A 485 -6.72 -12.99 -4.81
CA THR A 485 -5.81 -11.85 -4.70
C THR A 485 -5.67 -11.12 -6.03
N ILE A 486 -5.48 -9.81 -6.00
CA ILE A 486 -5.32 -9.03 -7.23
C ILE A 486 -3.84 -8.80 -7.53
N ASN A 487 -3.08 -8.35 -6.54
CA ASN A 487 -1.72 -7.84 -6.75
C ASN A 487 -0.67 -8.49 -5.85
N LEU A 488 -1.01 -9.52 -5.09
CA LEU A 488 -0.04 -10.18 -4.21
C LEU A 488 1.07 -10.85 -5.03
N PRO A 489 2.36 -10.54 -4.80
CA PRO A 489 3.48 -11.16 -5.50
C PRO A 489 3.76 -12.58 -4.98
N ASP A 490 4.49 -13.36 -5.79
CA ASP A 490 5.03 -14.64 -5.36
C ASP A 490 6.26 -14.42 -4.47
N ILE A 491 6.36 -15.13 -3.34
CA ILE A 491 7.39 -14.92 -2.34
C ILE A 491 8.12 -16.23 -2.05
N ALA A 492 9.45 -16.22 -2.23
CA ALA A 492 10.34 -17.28 -1.76
C ALA A 492 11.18 -16.76 -0.58
N ARG A 493 11.31 -17.55 0.48
CA ARG A 493 12.02 -17.16 1.72
C ARG A 493 12.91 -18.27 2.25
N ALA A 494 14.05 -17.90 2.84
CA ALA A 494 14.92 -18.82 3.59
C ALA A 494 15.84 -18.05 4.55
N HIS A 495 16.22 -18.68 5.66
CA HIS A 495 17.19 -18.08 6.60
C HIS A 495 18.63 -18.08 6.08
N GLN A 496 19.02 -19.06 5.25
CA GLN A 496 20.38 -19.15 4.72
C GLN A 496 20.48 -18.58 3.30
N THR A 497 20.01 -19.33 2.33
CA THR A 497 20.05 -18.94 0.92
C THR A 497 18.73 -19.27 0.26
N VAL A 498 18.19 -18.31 -0.44
CA VAL A 498 17.01 -18.47 -1.28
C VAL A 498 17.41 -18.16 -2.72
N THR A 499 16.89 -18.94 -3.65
CA THR A 499 17.02 -18.71 -5.10
C THR A 499 15.64 -18.91 -5.72
N ALA A 500 15.20 -17.93 -6.50
CA ALA A 500 13.94 -17.99 -7.23
C ALA A 500 14.03 -17.25 -8.56
N GLU A 501 13.10 -17.56 -9.45
CA GLU A 501 12.95 -16.85 -10.72
C GLU A 501 12.16 -15.55 -10.50
N ILE A 502 12.66 -14.45 -11.05
CA ILE A 502 11.97 -13.16 -11.12
C ILE A 502 11.77 -12.73 -12.58
N HIS A 503 10.84 -11.80 -12.81
CA HIS A 503 10.38 -11.41 -14.13
C HIS A 503 10.43 -9.90 -14.35
N PRO A 504 11.58 -9.31 -14.72
CA PRO A 504 11.71 -7.87 -14.94
C PRO A 504 10.71 -7.29 -15.93
N VAL A 505 10.42 -7.99 -17.02
CA VAL A 505 9.46 -7.53 -18.04
C VAL A 505 8.06 -7.30 -17.48
N ARG A 506 7.67 -7.96 -16.39
CA ARG A 506 6.34 -7.79 -15.77
C ARG A 506 6.15 -6.44 -15.07
N SER A 507 7.23 -5.69 -14.82
CA SER A 507 7.17 -4.33 -14.30
C SER A 507 6.57 -3.32 -15.30
N LEU A 508 6.52 -3.67 -16.59
CA LEU A 508 5.89 -2.85 -17.62
C LEU A 508 4.39 -2.71 -17.42
N ASN A 509 3.73 -3.75 -16.90
CA ASN A 509 2.31 -3.69 -16.63
C ASN A 509 2.06 -3.31 -15.17
N ARG A 510 1.70 -2.04 -14.95
CA ARG A 510 1.37 -1.47 -13.64
C ARG A 510 -0.13 -1.36 -13.40
N ARG A 511 -0.95 -1.88 -14.32
CA ARG A 511 -2.40 -1.77 -14.28
C ARG A 511 -3.03 -2.90 -13.49
N ILE A 512 -3.63 -2.56 -12.35
CA ILE A 512 -4.46 -3.47 -11.56
C ILE A 512 -5.81 -3.73 -12.24
N SER A 513 -6.30 -2.73 -12.98
CA SER A 513 -7.44 -2.87 -13.89
C SER A 513 -7.20 -2.08 -15.17
N ARG A 514 -8.04 -2.29 -16.19
CA ARG A 514 -7.93 -1.59 -17.48
C ARG A 514 -7.79 -0.07 -17.33
N ASN A 515 -8.43 0.53 -16.32
CA ASN A 515 -8.48 1.98 -16.12
C ASN A 515 -7.73 2.46 -14.87
N THR A 516 -7.04 1.56 -14.14
CA THR A 516 -6.37 1.93 -12.88
C THR A 516 -4.93 1.45 -12.91
N ASP A 517 -4.01 2.40 -13.01
CA ASP A 517 -2.58 2.16 -12.94
C ASP A 517 -2.08 2.52 -11.53
N LEU A 518 -1.25 1.65 -10.93
CA LEU A 518 -0.77 1.81 -9.55
C LEU A 518 0.27 2.91 -9.38
N VAL A 519 0.96 3.26 -10.44
CA VAL A 519 2.05 4.25 -10.42
C VAL A 519 1.65 5.52 -11.15
N ASP A 520 1.18 5.41 -12.40
CA ASP A 520 0.78 6.56 -13.21
C ASP A 520 -0.56 7.14 -12.75
N GLY A 521 -1.45 6.30 -12.20
CA GLY A 521 -2.74 6.69 -11.64
C GLY A 521 -2.67 7.30 -10.23
N ARG A 522 -1.47 7.43 -9.64
CA ARG A 522 -1.34 8.08 -8.33
C ARG A 522 -1.77 9.55 -8.38
N PRO A 523 -2.32 10.09 -7.29
CA PRO A 523 -2.83 11.46 -7.25
C PRO A 523 -1.70 12.48 -7.01
N TRP A 524 -0.71 12.54 -7.91
CA TRP A 524 0.50 13.36 -7.71
C TRP A 524 0.20 14.84 -7.45
N GLN A 525 -0.88 15.39 -8.04
CA GLN A 525 -1.32 16.78 -7.80
C GLN A 525 -1.73 17.05 -6.36
N LEU A 526 -2.13 16.00 -5.62
CA LEU A 526 -2.59 16.07 -4.24
C LEU A 526 -1.52 15.66 -3.23
N CYS A 527 -0.30 15.35 -3.70
CA CYS A 527 0.79 14.82 -2.87
C CYS A 527 1.77 15.89 -2.35
N GLN A 528 1.49 17.18 -2.54
CA GLN A 528 2.41 18.27 -2.14
C GLN A 528 2.87 18.15 -0.69
N SER A 529 1.99 17.81 0.24
CA SER A 529 2.35 17.65 1.66
C SER A 529 3.36 16.52 1.95
N LEU A 530 3.60 15.61 1.01
CA LEU A 530 4.65 14.61 1.13
C LEU A 530 6.05 15.20 0.91
N THR A 531 6.13 16.30 0.18
CA THR A 531 7.37 16.95 -0.28
C THR A 531 7.70 18.25 0.47
N ASP A 532 6.82 18.68 1.37
CA ASP A 532 6.97 19.89 2.20
C ASP A 532 7.74 19.65 3.50
#